data_c7bfe99a545f69995b6d419fdcbfa927
#
_entry.id   c7bfe99a545f69995b6d419fdcbfa927
#
_cell.length_a   1.000
_cell.length_b   1.000
_cell.length_c   1.000
_cell.angle_alpha   90.00
_cell.angle_beta   90.00
_cell.angle_gamma   90.00
#
_symmetry.space_group_name_H-M   'P 1'
#
loop_
_entity.id
_entity.type
_entity.pdbx_description
1 polymer ?
#
loop_
_entity_poly.entity_id
_entity_poly.type
_entity_poly.pdbx_seq_one_letter_code
_entity_poly.pdbx_strand_id
1 'polypeptide(L)'
;MDSPNLWHVLRIKTNAVRGGTVENVFVRNVKVGQVAEAVMRIDFYYEEGDKGTFTPIVRNVEMKNVESSKSQFGIWIRAYDRSPATNISVDHCTFNNVAEPNVLDNVRNLSLIDVHTNYEKDSKIVK
;
A
#
# COMPACT_ATOMS: atom_id res chain seq x y z
N MET A 1 11.25 11.50 9.44
CA MET A 1 11.35 12.05 8.07
C MET A 1 10.07 12.79 7.72
N ASP A 2 10.22 14.00 7.24
CA ASP A 2 9.08 14.79 6.77
C ASP A 2 9.25 15.08 5.29
N SER A 3 8.17 14.92 4.54
CA SER A 3 8.18 15.20 3.11
C SER A 3 6.87 15.85 2.72
N PRO A 4 6.90 16.97 1.97
CA PRO A 4 5.66 17.69 1.66
C PRO A 4 4.78 16.97 0.65
N ASN A 5 5.36 16.39 -0.40
CA ASN A 5 4.58 15.75 -1.45
C ASN A 5 5.30 14.51 -1.97
N LEU A 6 4.56 13.41 -2.09
CA LEU A 6 5.08 12.15 -2.62
C LEU A 6 4.03 11.50 -3.53
N TRP A 7 4.47 10.61 -4.42
CA TRP A 7 3.55 9.71 -5.12
C TRP A 7 3.08 8.59 -4.20
N HIS A 8 4.02 8.01 -3.46
CA HIS A 8 3.77 6.94 -2.49
C HIS A 8 4.76 7.09 -1.34
N VAL A 9 4.39 6.62 -0.16
CA VAL A 9 5.34 6.48 0.95
C VAL A 9 6.08 5.16 0.81
N LEU A 10 5.34 4.09 0.53
CA LEU A 10 5.91 2.77 0.28
C LEU A 10 5.31 2.24 -1.01
N ARG A 11 6.18 1.94 -1.97
CA ARG A 11 5.75 1.38 -3.25
C ARG A 11 6.55 0.15 -3.60
N ILE A 12 5.87 -0.96 -3.81
CA ILE A 12 6.44 -2.20 -4.30
C ILE A 12 5.76 -2.52 -5.62
N LYS A 13 6.54 -2.58 -6.70
CA LYS A 13 6.03 -2.90 -8.02
C LYS A 13 6.78 -4.09 -8.59
N THR A 14 6.04 -5.07 -9.06
CA THR A 14 6.60 -6.28 -9.66
C THR A 14 5.62 -6.84 -10.67
N ASN A 15 5.97 -7.91 -11.33
CA ASN A 15 5.08 -8.61 -12.25
C ASN A 15 5.63 -10.01 -12.55
N ALA A 16 4.88 -10.80 -13.33
CA ALA A 16 5.25 -12.17 -13.63
C ALA A 16 6.42 -12.29 -14.61
N VAL A 17 6.82 -11.20 -15.26
CA VAL A 17 8.00 -11.18 -16.12
C VAL A 17 9.26 -11.04 -15.27
N ARG A 18 9.21 -10.17 -14.26
CA ARG A 18 10.36 -9.92 -13.39
C ARG A 18 10.52 -10.98 -12.30
N GLY A 19 9.41 -11.37 -11.68
CA GLY A 19 9.46 -12.32 -10.58
C GLY A 19 10.24 -11.76 -9.39
N GLY A 20 10.88 -12.65 -8.64
CA GLY A 20 11.71 -12.29 -7.49
C GLY A 20 10.94 -12.19 -6.18
N THR A 21 11.68 -11.98 -5.10
CA THR A 21 11.13 -11.90 -3.76
C THR A 21 11.43 -10.55 -3.14
N VAL A 22 10.39 -9.89 -2.64
CA VAL A 22 10.50 -8.67 -1.83
C VAL A 22 10.02 -9.03 -0.44
N GLU A 23 10.88 -8.91 0.56
CA GLU A 23 10.53 -9.28 1.93
C GLU A 23 11.27 -8.43 2.95
N ASN A 24 10.73 -8.42 4.17
CA ASN A 24 11.34 -7.72 5.29
C ASN A 24 11.54 -6.23 5.01
N VAL A 25 10.49 -5.59 4.51
CA VAL A 25 10.48 -4.15 4.22
C VAL A 25 9.80 -3.44 5.37
N PHE A 26 10.48 -2.44 5.94
CA PHE A 26 9.96 -1.70 7.08
C PHE A 26 10.03 -0.21 6.80
N VAL A 27 8.91 0.48 7.00
CA VAL A 27 8.80 1.93 6.91
C VAL A 27 8.28 2.42 8.24
N ARG A 28 9.00 3.33 8.89
CA ARG A 28 8.64 3.81 10.21
C ARG A 28 8.88 5.31 10.36
N ASN A 29 8.02 5.94 11.18
CA ASN A 29 8.22 7.33 11.61
C ASN A 29 8.30 8.30 10.44
N VAL A 30 7.28 8.26 9.57
CA VAL A 30 7.22 9.13 8.40
C VAL A 30 5.99 10.02 8.52
N LYS A 31 6.19 11.31 8.26
CA LYS A 31 5.11 12.26 8.18
C LYS A 31 5.17 12.94 6.83
N VAL A 32 4.10 12.83 6.05
CA VAL A 32 4.04 13.39 4.71
C VAL A 32 2.86 14.32 4.57
N GLY A 33 2.95 15.27 3.66
CA GLY A 33 1.84 16.13 3.31
C GLY A 33 0.90 15.41 2.35
N GLN A 34 1.05 15.69 1.07
CA GLN A 34 0.18 15.09 0.05
C GLN A 34 0.85 13.89 -0.59
N VAL A 35 0.10 12.80 -0.70
CA VAL A 35 0.50 11.61 -1.45
C VAL A 35 -0.43 11.52 -2.67
N ALA A 36 0.14 11.48 -3.86
CA ALA A 36 -0.66 11.57 -5.09
C ALA A 36 -1.55 10.34 -5.31
N GLU A 37 -1.06 9.16 -4.96
CA GLU A 37 -1.83 7.93 -5.12
C GLU A 37 -2.07 7.27 -3.77
N ALA A 38 -1.31 6.26 -3.41
CA ALA A 38 -1.51 5.51 -2.17
C ALA A 38 -0.35 5.70 -1.21
N VAL A 39 -0.65 5.70 0.08
CA VAL A 39 0.41 5.75 1.08
C VAL A 39 1.22 4.46 1.02
N MET A 40 0.55 3.30 0.94
CA MET A 40 1.18 2.01 0.69
C MET A 40 0.63 1.44 -0.61
N ARG A 41 1.50 1.13 -1.56
CA ARG A 41 1.09 0.52 -2.83
C ARG A 41 1.94 -0.71 -3.12
N ILE A 42 1.29 -1.85 -3.29
CA ILE A 42 1.92 -3.11 -3.69
C ILE A 42 1.21 -3.56 -4.96
N ASP A 43 1.94 -3.61 -6.07
CA ASP A 43 1.36 -3.82 -7.40
C ASP A 43 2.11 -4.93 -8.14
N PHE A 44 1.43 -6.06 -8.37
CA PHE A 44 1.97 -7.20 -9.12
C PHE A 44 1.66 -7.10 -10.62
N TYR A 45 0.90 -6.11 -11.03
CA TYR A 45 0.47 -5.95 -12.43
C TYR A 45 1.18 -4.80 -13.13
N TYR A 46 2.34 -4.41 -12.60
CA TYR A 46 3.10 -3.30 -13.16
C TYR A 46 3.57 -3.64 -14.58
N GLU A 47 3.25 -2.77 -15.53
CA GLU A 47 3.59 -2.91 -16.96
C GLU A 47 3.01 -4.21 -17.57
N GLU A 48 3.82 -5.25 -17.75
CA GLU A 48 3.39 -6.49 -18.41
C GLU A 48 2.33 -7.26 -17.64
N GLY A 49 2.13 -6.92 -16.37
CA GLY A 49 1.13 -7.59 -15.56
C GLY A 49 1.42 -9.07 -15.37
N ASP A 50 0.44 -9.91 -15.69
CA ASP A 50 0.52 -11.36 -15.45
C ASP A 50 0.87 -12.13 -16.72
N LYS A 51 1.71 -11.57 -17.58
CA LYS A 51 2.05 -12.20 -18.86
C LYS A 51 3.28 -13.10 -18.80
N GLY A 52 4.03 -13.06 -17.72
CA GLY A 52 5.25 -13.84 -17.58
C GLY A 52 5.02 -15.17 -16.89
N THR A 53 6.10 -15.94 -16.75
CA THR A 53 6.09 -17.25 -16.11
C THR A 53 6.68 -17.26 -14.70
N PHE A 54 7.31 -16.18 -14.29
CA PHE A 54 7.86 -16.06 -12.95
C PHE A 54 6.76 -15.70 -11.95
N THR A 55 6.93 -16.11 -10.71
CA THR A 55 5.98 -15.80 -9.65
C THR A 55 6.64 -14.84 -8.66
N PRO A 56 6.23 -13.55 -8.65
CA PRO A 56 6.77 -12.62 -7.66
C PRO A 56 6.23 -12.96 -6.28
N ILE A 57 7.05 -12.71 -5.26
CA ILE A 57 6.69 -12.95 -3.86
C ILE A 57 6.89 -11.66 -3.09
N VAL A 58 5.86 -11.25 -2.36
CA VAL A 58 5.94 -10.09 -1.44
C VAL A 58 5.43 -10.54 -0.08
N ARG A 59 6.27 -10.36 0.95
CA ARG A 59 5.91 -10.78 2.31
C ARG A 59 6.68 -9.99 3.35
N ASN A 60 6.14 -9.97 4.57
CA ASN A 60 6.76 -9.32 5.74
C ASN A 60 7.04 -7.84 5.47
N VAL A 61 5.97 -7.09 5.19
CA VAL A 61 6.03 -5.66 4.95
C VAL A 61 5.34 -4.95 6.12
N GLU A 62 6.04 -4.00 6.73
CA GLU A 62 5.51 -3.25 7.86
C GLU A 62 5.59 -1.76 7.61
N MET A 63 4.48 -1.06 7.87
CA MET A 63 4.44 0.38 7.91
C MET A 63 3.98 0.79 9.30
N LYS A 64 4.78 1.57 10.02
CA LYS A 64 4.50 1.92 11.40
C LYS A 64 4.72 3.40 11.65
N ASN A 65 3.78 4.01 12.35
CA ASN A 65 3.86 5.40 12.74
C ASN A 65 4.05 6.33 11.52
N VAL A 66 3.12 6.22 10.57
CA VAL A 66 3.11 7.02 9.35
C VAL A 66 1.85 7.86 9.33
N GLU A 67 2.01 9.13 9.02
CA GLU A 67 0.90 10.06 8.91
C GLU A 67 0.93 10.76 7.56
N SER A 68 -0.21 10.83 6.87
CA SER A 68 -0.36 11.57 5.63
C SER A 68 -1.50 12.58 5.75
N SER A 69 -1.34 13.73 5.10
CA SER A 69 -2.35 14.78 5.12
C SER A 69 -3.40 14.62 4.04
N LYS A 70 -3.05 14.01 2.91
CA LYS A 70 -3.99 13.79 1.80
C LYS A 70 -3.47 12.70 0.89
N SER A 71 -4.36 11.81 0.43
CA SER A 71 -4.02 10.77 -0.54
C SER A 71 -5.28 10.30 -1.27
N GLN A 72 -5.10 9.67 -2.43
CA GLN A 72 -6.20 9.03 -3.14
C GLN A 72 -6.62 7.75 -2.40
N PHE A 73 -5.65 6.91 -2.05
CA PHE A 73 -5.87 5.70 -1.27
C PHE A 73 -4.96 5.69 -0.04
N GLY A 74 -5.39 5.05 1.04
CA GLY A 74 -4.49 4.73 2.14
C GLY A 74 -3.62 3.54 1.80
N ILE A 75 -4.27 2.40 1.51
CA ILE A 75 -3.58 1.13 1.20
C ILE A 75 -4.13 0.60 -0.12
N TRP A 76 -3.24 0.28 -1.05
CA TRP A 76 -3.61 -0.27 -2.35
C TRP A 76 -2.71 -1.45 -2.65
N ILE A 77 -3.27 -2.66 -2.64
CA ILE A 77 -2.53 -3.91 -2.84
C ILE A 77 -3.25 -4.76 -3.88
N ARG A 78 -2.56 -5.08 -4.98
CA ARG A 78 -3.04 -6.02 -5.98
C ARG A 78 -1.97 -7.06 -6.25
N ALA A 79 -2.16 -8.23 -5.70
CA ALA A 79 -1.27 -9.37 -5.88
C ALA A 79 -1.95 -10.44 -6.73
N TYR A 80 -1.29 -11.58 -6.90
CA TYR A 80 -1.87 -12.70 -7.62
C TYR A 80 -2.53 -13.68 -6.66
N ASP A 81 -3.58 -14.35 -7.13
CA ASP A 81 -4.22 -15.43 -6.38
C ASP A 81 -3.23 -16.55 -6.06
N ARG A 82 -2.36 -16.89 -7.01
CA ARG A 82 -1.33 -17.92 -6.81
C ARG A 82 -0.17 -17.48 -5.93
N SER A 83 -0.04 -16.18 -5.69
CA SER A 83 1.01 -15.65 -4.83
C SER A 83 0.51 -14.39 -4.14
N PRO A 84 -0.31 -14.53 -3.10
CA PRO A 84 -0.82 -13.36 -2.38
C PRO A 84 0.31 -12.61 -1.69
N ALA A 85 0.11 -11.30 -1.49
CA ALA A 85 0.96 -10.55 -0.57
C ALA A 85 0.65 -11.01 0.85
N THR A 86 1.66 -11.40 1.62
CA THR A 86 1.45 -12.02 2.92
C THR A 86 2.18 -11.28 4.04
N ASN A 87 1.62 -11.35 5.24
CA ASN A 87 2.21 -10.76 6.45
C ASN A 87 2.46 -9.27 6.25
N ILE A 88 1.39 -8.56 5.93
CA ILE A 88 1.40 -7.12 5.76
C ILE A 88 0.88 -6.49 7.04
N SER A 89 1.63 -5.58 7.63
CA SER A 89 1.27 -4.93 8.89
C SER A 89 1.27 -3.42 8.72
N VAL A 90 0.18 -2.78 9.14
CA VAL A 90 0.08 -1.33 9.23
C VAL A 90 -0.30 -1.01 10.66
N ASP A 91 0.53 -0.26 11.36
CA ASP A 91 0.43 -0.06 12.80
C ASP A 91 0.61 1.42 13.15
N HIS A 92 -0.31 1.96 13.93
CA HIS A 92 -0.27 3.36 14.38
C HIS A 92 -0.10 4.35 13.23
N CYS A 93 -0.95 4.20 12.20
CA CYS A 93 -0.90 5.07 11.03
C CYS A 93 -2.19 5.90 10.93
N THR A 94 -2.05 7.11 10.42
CA THR A 94 -3.19 8.00 10.20
C THR A 94 -3.16 8.52 8.77
N PHE A 95 -4.23 8.26 8.03
CA PHE A 95 -4.37 8.71 6.66
C PHE A 95 -5.53 9.69 6.59
N ASN A 96 -5.22 10.97 6.38
CA ASN A 96 -6.22 12.03 6.36
C ASN A 96 -6.61 12.37 4.92
N ASN A 97 -7.85 12.83 4.75
CA ASN A 97 -8.38 13.29 3.46
C ASN A 97 -8.15 12.26 2.34
N VAL A 98 -8.57 11.03 2.60
CA VAL A 98 -8.45 9.93 1.64
C VAL A 98 -9.68 9.95 0.74
N ALA A 99 -9.45 9.90 -0.58
CA ALA A 99 -10.53 10.03 -1.56
C ALA A 99 -11.31 8.73 -1.76
N GLU A 100 -10.66 7.58 -1.68
CA GLU A 100 -11.26 6.29 -2.02
C GLU A 100 -10.90 5.21 -0.99
N PRO A 101 -11.73 4.14 -0.90
CA PRO A 101 -11.45 3.06 0.07
C PRO A 101 -10.21 2.27 -0.32
N ASN A 102 -9.67 1.54 0.67
CA ASN A 102 -8.53 0.66 0.43
C ASN A 102 -8.86 -0.38 -0.64
N VAL A 103 -7.85 -0.70 -1.45
CA VAL A 103 -7.93 -1.79 -2.42
C VAL A 103 -7.09 -2.94 -1.88
N LEU A 104 -7.72 -4.07 -1.58
CA LEU A 104 -7.06 -5.23 -1.00
C LEU A 104 -7.41 -6.45 -1.83
N ASP A 105 -6.52 -6.80 -2.75
CA ASP A 105 -6.75 -7.89 -3.70
C ASP A 105 -5.65 -8.94 -3.54
N ASN A 106 -6.02 -10.12 -3.05
CA ASN A 106 -5.10 -11.23 -2.78
C ASN A 106 -4.07 -10.89 -1.71
N VAL A 107 -4.56 -10.57 -0.51
CA VAL A 107 -3.72 -10.28 0.65
C VAL A 107 -4.04 -11.28 1.75
N ARG A 108 -3.02 -11.83 2.39
CA ARG A 108 -3.18 -12.75 3.53
C ARG A 108 -2.40 -12.24 4.74
N ASN A 109 -2.95 -12.47 5.92
CA ASN A 109 -2.36 -12.03 7.18
C ASN A 109 -2.11 -10.53 7.19
N LEU A 110 -3.14 -9.77 6.82
CA LEU A 110 -3.11 -8.32 6.93
C LEU A 110 -3.47 -7.94 8.36
N SER A 111 -2.62 -7.14 8.98
CA SER A 111 -2.84 -6.62 10.32
C SER A 111 -2.96 -5.10 10.27
N LEU A 112 -4.08 -4.56 10.73
CA LEU A 112 -4.30 -3.13 10.85
C LEU A 112 -4.54 -2.80 12.31
N ILE A 113 -3.53 -2.21 12.97
CA ILE A 113 -3.57 -1.90 14.40
C ILE A 113 -3.48 -0.39 14.56
N ASP A 114 -4.50 0.21 15.22
CA ASP A 114 -4.57 1.65 15.43
C ASP A 114 -4.37 2.43 14.13
N VAL A 115 -5.08 2.02 13.08
CA VAL A 115 -5.06 2.71 11.79
C VAL A 115 -6.32 3.55 11.69
N HIS A 116 -6.13 4.84 11.48
CA HIS A 116 -7.22 5.79 11.33
C HIS A 116 -7.23 6.32 9.90
N THR A 117 -8.34 6.13 9.19
CA THR A 117 -8.50 6.63 7.84
C THR A 117 -9.66 7.62 7.83
N ASN A 118 -9.36 8.86 7.51
CA ASN A 118 -10.35 9.92 7.45
C ASN A 118 -10.58 10.30 6.00
N TYR A 119 -11.79 10.04 5.52
CA TYR A 119 -12.15 10.28 4.12
C TYR A 119 -12.47 11.75 3.87
N GLU A 120 -12.27 12.20 2.63
CA GLU A 120 -12.62 13.55 2.24
C GLU A 120 -14.12 13.76 2.37
N LYS A 121 -14.52 15.01 2.73
CA LYS A 121 -15.94 15.35 2.88
C LYS A 121 -16.72 15.16 1.59
N ASP A 122 -16.10 15.50 0.47
CA ASP A 122 -16.73 15.43 -0.84
C ASP A 122 -16.44 14.11 -1.55
N SER A 123 -15.96 13.12 -0.81
CA SER A 123 -15.66 11.82 -1.36
C SER A 123 -16.96 11.14 -1.83
N LYS A 124 -16.86 10.40 -2.94
CA LYS A 124 -17.96 9.60 -3.45
C LYS A 124 -18.14 8.29 -2.71
N ILE A 125 -17.34 8.04 -1.71
CA ILE A 125 -17.42 6.81 -0.91
C ILE A 125 -18.70 6.86 -0.08
N VAL A 126 -19.50 5.82 -0.23
CA VAL A 126 -20.70 5.65 0.58
C VAL A 126 -20.34 4.78 1.77
N LYS A 127 -20.70 5.26 2.91
CA LYS A 127 -20.38 4.56 4.17
C LYS A 127 -21.47 3.60 4.58
#